data_9c334d3753dbe35f1ae0120d0383a17d
#
_entry.id   9c334d3753dbe35f1ae0120d0383a17d
#
_cell.length_a   1.000
_cell.length_b   1.000
_cell.length_c   1.000
_cell.angle_alpha   90.00
_cell.angle_beta   90.00
_cell.angle_gamma   90.00
#
_symmetry.space_group_name_H-M   'P 1'
#
loop_
_entity.id
_entity.type
_entity.pdbx_description
1 polymer ?
#
loop_
_entity_poly.entity_id
_entity_poly.type
_entity_poly.pdbx_seq_one_letter_code
_entity_poly.pdbx_strand_id
1 'polypeptide(L)'
;CRFSLHDASPLKDSLMDLSTTNVAGAVYDTYLNSFQNEDGSVNWLPVCADAHGFLVNKDLFEKYDIPLPTDYESFVSACEAFDKVGIRGFTSDYFYDYTCMETLQGLSASELSSPDGRKWRTGYSDPDNTKIEGLDRTVWPEAFERMEQFIRDTGLSRDDLDMDYDAVRDMFKSGKLAMYFGSSADVKMMQEQGINTTFLPFFQENGEKWIMTTPYFQVALNRDLSKDDTRRKKAMKILSTMLSEDAQKRIISDGQDLLSYSQDVDFKLTKYLNDVKPMIQENHMYIRIASNDFFSVSKDVVSKMISGEYDAGQAYQVFHSQLLEEESASENIVLDSQKSYSNRFHSSGGNAAYSVM
;
A
#
# COMPACT_ATOMS: atom_id res chain seq x y z
N CYS A 1 -1.40 13.10 -8.21
CA CYS A 1 -0.02 12.59 -8.12
C CYS A 1 0.01 11.43 -7.14
N ARG A 2 0.71 10.36 -7.46
CA ARG A 2 1.11 9.34 -6.47
C ARG A 2 2.33 9.90 -5.76
N PHE A 3 2.24 10.07 -4.46
CA PHE A 3 3.37 10.43 -3.62
C PHE A 3 3.56 9.32 -2.60
N SER A 4 4.79 8.89 -2.40
CA SER A 4 5.18 8.17 -1.21
C SER A 4 5.26 9.13 -0.02
N LEU A 5 5.24 8.61 1.20
CA LEU A 5 5.48 9.41 2.40
C LEU A 5 6.80 10.18 2.31
N HIS A 6 7.83 9.54 1.78
CA HIS A 6 9.16 10.12 1.58
C HIS A 6 9.15 11.28 0.58
N ASP A 7 8.39 11.16 -0.53
CA ASP A 7 8.30 12.20 -1.55
C ASP A 7 7.53 13.44 -1.08
N ALA A 8 6.64 13.28 -0.09
CA ALA A 8 5.84 14.39 0.44
C ALA A 8 6.61 15.25 1.44
N SER A 9 7.58 14.70 2.15
CA SER A 9 8.34 15.38 3.19
C SER A 9 9.08 16.66 2.70
N PRO A 10 9.79 16.64 1.56
CA PRO A 10 10.46 17.84 1.05
C PRO A 10 9.52 18.99 0.66
N LEU A 11 8.23 18.68 0.44
CA LEU A 11 7.22 19.66 0.06
C LEU A 11 6.46 20.24 1.26
N LYS A 12 6.66 19.70 2.47
CA LYS A 12 5.93 20.10 3.68
C LYS A 12 5.86 21.61 3.85
N ASP A 13 6.98 22.30 3.70
CA ASP A 13 7.07 23.75 3.87
C ASP A 13 6.33 24.56 2.80
N SER A 14 5.98 23.95 1.68
CA SER A 14 5.23 24.57 0.58
C SER A 14 3.73 24.30 0.66
N LEU A 15 3.28 23.48 1.60
CA LEU A 15 1.91 23.02 1.71
C LEU A 15 1.22 23.56 2.95
N MET A 16 -0.12 23.68 2.87
CA MET A 16 -0.95 24.02 4.01
C MET A 16 -1.14 22.82 4.92
N ASP A 17 -1.13 23.07 6.23
CA ASP A 17 -1.66 22.13 7.20
C ASP A 17 -3.19 22.04 7.08
N LEU A 18 -3.68 20.84 6.86
CA LEU A 18 -5.10 20.53 6.72
C LEU A 18 -5.67 19.80 7.95
N SER A 19 -4.84 19.44 8.94
CA SER A 19 -5.19 18.60 10.10
C SER A 19 -6.39 19.13 10.90
N THR A 20 -6.55 20.45 10.99
CA THR A 20 -7.63 21.09 11.74
C THR A 20 -8.88 21.39 10.91
N THR A 21 -8.92 20.93 9.66
CA THR A 21 -10.05 21.18 8.76
C THR A 21 -11.16 20.12 8.95
N ASN A 22 -12.40 20.51 8.72
CA ASN A 22 -13.53 19.58 8.75
C ASN A 22 -13.40 18.43 7.75
N VAL A 23 -12.69 18.67 6.64
CA VAL A 23 -12.45 17.63 5.62
C VAL A 23 -11.47 16.57 6.12
N ALA A 24 -10.44 16.96 6.87
CA ALA A 24 -9.52 15.97 7.49
C ALA A 24 -10.25 15.19 8.59
N GLY A 25 -11.10 15.83 9.38
CA GLY A 25 -11.88 15.16 10.43
C GLY A 25 -12.89 14.12 9.91
N ALA A 26 -13.19 14.11 8.62
CA ALA A 26 -14.05 13.10 7.99
C ALA A 26 -13.26 11.89 7.43
N VAL A 27 -11.94 11.92 7.46
CA VAL A 27 -11.07 10.85 6.93
C VAL A 27 -10.76 9.83 8.04
N TYR A 28 -10.68 8.55 7.68
CA TYR A 28 -10.31 7.49 8.62
C TYR A 28 -8.93 7.74 9.25
N ASP A 29 -8.82 7.41 10.53
CA ASP A 29 -7.59 7.59 11.32
C ASP A 29 -6.39 6.86 10.72
N THR A 30 -6.61 5.70 10.11
CA THR A 30 -5.57 4.96 9.39
C THR A 30 -4.85 5.83 8.38
N TYR A 31 -5.59 6.64 7.60
CA TYR A 31 -4.96 7.54 6.64
C TYR A 31 -4.22 8.68 7.35
N LEU A 32 -4.89 9.35 8.28
CA LEU A 32 -4.30 10.47 8.99
C LEU A 32 -3.01 10.06 9.72
N ASN A 33 -3.05 8.95 10.45
CA ASN A 33 -1.89 8.41 11.15
C ASN A 33 -0.74 8.00 10.22
N SER A 34 -1.04 7.65 8.97
CA SER A 34 -0.03 7.26 7.99
C SER A 34 0.64 8.44 7.29
N PHE A 35 -0.01 9.61 7.27
CA PHE A 35 0.46 10.82 6.58
C PHE A 35 0.62 12.03 7.50
N GLN A 36 0.50 11.83 8.80
CA GLN A 36 0.73 12.86 9.78
C GLN A 36 2.24 13.08 9.98
N ASN A 37 2.65 14.34 9.95
CA ASN A 37 4.02 14.74 10.30
C ASN A 37 4.24 14.66 11.82
N GLU A 38 5.50 14.72 12.28
CA GLU A 38 5.83 14.71 13.71
C GLU A 38 5.15 15.81 14.52
N ASP A 39 4.94 16.98 13.93
CA ASP A 39 4.25 18.10 14.55
C ASP A 39 2.72 17.97 14.57
N GLY A 40 2.19 16.82 14.12
CA GLY A 40 0.76 16.55 14.03
C GLY A 40 0.08 17.14 12.81
N SER A 41 0.78 17.87 11.94
CA SER A 41 0.21 18.42 10.71
C SER A 41 -0.06 17.35 9.66
N VAL A 42 -1.08 17.57 8.82
CA VAL A 42 -1.42 16.73 7.66
C VAL A 42 -1.51 17.60 6.43
N ASN A 43 -0.65 17.38 5.45
CA ASN A 43 -0.57 18.23 4.26
C ASN A 43 -1.32 17.66 3.05
N TRP A 44 -1.67 16.38 3.08
CA TRP A 44 -2.30 15.65 1.98
C TRP A 44 -3.58 14.98 2.46
N LEU A 45 -4.61 15.01 1.61
CA LEU A 45 -5.84 14.25 1.83
C LEU A 45 -6.13 13.33 0.65
N PRO A 46 -6.62 12.11 0.89
CA PRO A 46 -6.90 11.14 -0.18
C PRO A 46 -8.20 11.51 -0.89
N VAL A 47 -8.23 11.29 -2.19
CA VAL A 47 -9.48 11.38 -2.95
C VAL A 47 -10.13 10.00 -3.08
N CYS A 48 -9.33 8.99 -3.34
CA CYS A 48 -9.75 7.59 -3.38
C CYS A 48 -8.56 6.67 -3.15
N ALA A 49 -8.83 5.38 -2.98
CA ALA A 49 -7.84 4.33 -2.81
C ALA A 49 -8.20 3.10 -3.63
N ASP A 50 -7.20 2.28 -3.93
CA ASP A 50 -7.39 0.88 -4.28
C ASP A 50 -7.17 0.00 -3.04
N ALA A 51 -7.70 -1.24 -3.10
CA ALA A 51 -7.45 -2.26 -2.10
C ALA A 51 -6.54 -3.33 -2.68
N HIS A 52 -5.68 -3.90 -1.84
CA HIS A 52 -4.80 -5.02 -2.16
C HIS A 52 -5.01 -6.16 -1.17
N GLY A 53 -4.96 -7.38 -1.67
CA GLY A 53 -5.16 -8.61 -0.92
C GLY A 53 -5.05 -9.83 -1.83
N PHE A 54 -5.70 -10.93 -1.48
CA PHE A 54 -5.63 -12.16 -2.26
C PHE A 54 -6.86 -12.29 -3.17
N LEU A 55 -6.63 -12.46 -4.47
CA LEU A 55 -7.66 -12.86 -5.41
C LEU A 55 -7.83 -14.38 -5.40
N VAL A 56 -9.06 -14.83 -5.44
CA VAL A 56 -9.43 -16.25 -5.35
C VAL A 56 -10.31 -16.63 -6.52
N ASN A 57 -9.95 -17.70 -7.23
CA ASN A 57 -10.77 -18.29 -8.29
C ASN A 57 -11.82 -19.22 -7.66
N LYS A 58 -13.03 -18.69 -7.39
CA LYS A 58 -14.12 -19.42 -6.75
C LYS A 58 -14.56 -20.67 -7.53
N ASP A 59 -14.48 -20.63 -8.86
CA ASP A 59 -14.87 -21.77 -9.69
C ASP A 59 -13.96 -23.00 -9.40
N LEU A 60 -12.68 -22.78 -9.08
CA LEU A 60 -11.77 -23.85 -8.67
C LEU A 60 -12.12 -24.36 -7.26
N PHE A 61 -12.41 -23.49 -6.31
CA PHE A 61 -12.81 -23.88 -4.97
C PHE A 61 -14.10 -24.72 -4.99
N GLU A 62 -15.11 -24.29 -5.74
CA GLU A 62 -16.35 -25.05 -5.93
C GLU A 62 -16.12 -26.38 -6.64
N LYS A 63 -15.32 -26.39 -7.71
CA LYS A 63 -15.04 -27.61 -8.51
C LYS A 63 -14.37 -28.71 -7.70
N TYR A 64 -13.47 -28.35 -6.79
CA TYR A 64 -12.68 -29.32 -6.01
C TYR A 64 -13.20 -29.50 -4.59
N ASP A 65 -14.34 -28.90 -4.24
CA ASP A 65 -14.96 -28.95 -2.91
C ASP A 65 -13.99 -28.49 -1.80
N ILE A 66 -13.22 -27.44 -2.09
CA ILE A 66 -12.30 -26.81 -1.15
C ILE A 66 -13.00 -25.57 -0.57
N PRO A 67 -13.10 -25.42 0.76
CA PRO A 67 -13.72 -24.24 1.36
C PRO A 67 -12.87 -22.97 1.14
N LEU A 68 -13.53 -21.82 0.96
CA LEU A 68 -12.84 -20.54 0.88
C LEU A 68 -12.12 -20.23 2.22
N PRO A 69 -10.89 -19.73 2.18
CA PRO A 69 -10.16 -19.36 3.39
C PRO A 69 -10.86 -18.29 4.23
N THR A 70 -10.85 -18.49 5.54
CA THR A 70 -11.40 -17.53 6.52
C THR A 70 -10.38 -17.04 7.54
N ASP A 71 -9.20 -17.68 7.57
CA ASP A 71 -8.06 -17.40 8.42
C ASP A 71 -6.78 -17.94 7.76
N TYR A 72 -5.64 -17.72 8.39
CA TYR A 72 -4.34 -18.14 7.84
C TYR A 72 -4.22 -19.66 7.71
N GLU A 73 -4.69 -20.42 8.69
CA GLU A 73 -4.62 -21.90 8.67
C GLU A 73 -5.44 -22.48 7.52
N SER A 74 -6.65 -21.98 7.30
CA SER A 74 -7.49 -22.40 6.17
C SER A 74 -6.93 -21.93 4.81
N PHE A 75 -6.23 -20.80 4.77
CA PHE A 75 -5.50 -20.35 3.56
C PHE A 75 -4.38 -21.34 3.19
N VAL A 76 -3.56 -21.74 4.15
CA VAL A 76 -2.50 -22.73 3.95
C VAL A 76 -3.09 -24.08 3.55
N SER A 77 -4.14 -24.54 4.25
CA SER A 77 -4.84 -25.79 3.92
C SER A 77 -5.40 -25.79 2.51
N ALA A 78 -5.91 -24.67 2.03
CA ALA A 78 -6.38 -24.54 0.64
C ALA A 78 -5.21 -24.63 -0.36
N CYS A 79 -4.06 -24.01 -0.09
CA CYS A 79 -2.87 -24.14 -0.92
C CYS A 79 -2.46 -25.62 -1.07
N GLU A 80 -2.32 -26.33 0.05
CA GLU A 80 -1.98 -27.75 0.05
C GLU A 80 -3.01 -28.62 -0.67
N ALA A 81 -4.31 -28.30 -0.54
CA ALA A 81 -5.37 -29.06 -1.18
C ALA A 81 -5.31 -28.91 -2.70
N PHE A 82 -5.03 -27.72 -3.22
CA PHE A 82 -4.86 -27.47 -4.64
C PHE A 82 -3.61 -28.13 -5.19
N ASP A 83 -2.49 -28.07 -4.49
CA ASP A 83 -1.24 -28.73 -4.92
C ASP A 83 -1.41 -30.25 -5.06
N LYS A 84 -2.19 -30.90 -4.18
CA LYS A 84 -2.53 -32.33 -4.27
C LYS A 84 -3.30 -32.71 -5.53
N VAL A 85 -4.04 -31.78 -6.13
CA VAL A 85 -4.78 -31.99 -7.39
C VAL A 85 -4.08 -31.40 -8.61
N GLY A 86 -2.83 -30.98 -8.46
CA GLY A 86 -1.97 -30.47 -9.55
C GLY A 86 -2.30 -29.05 -10.00
N ILE A 87 -2.94 -28.27 -9.15
CA ILE A 87 -3.20 -26.86 -9.34
C ILE A 87 -2.32 -26.07 -8.35
N ARG A 88 -1.60 -25.07 -8.80
CA ARG A 88 -0.83 -24.22 -7.91
C ARG A 88 -1.78 -23.50 -6.93
N GLY A 89 -1.60 -23.70 -5.63
CA GLY A 89 -2.45 -23.09 -4.61
C GLY A 89 -2.29 -21.58 -4.57
N PHE A 90 -1.04 -21.13 -4.46
CA PHE A 90 -0.69 -19.70 -4.44
C PHE A 90 0.63 -19.42 -5.14
N THR A 91 0.70 -18.33 -5.88
CA THR A 91 1.89 -17.59 -6.28
C THR A 91 1.50 -16.15 -6.61
N SER A 92 2.43 -15.29 -6.95
CA SER A 92 2.17 -13.94 -7.48
C SER A 92 3.30 -13.49 -8.39
N ASP A 93 3.20 -12.25 -8.88
CA ASP A 93 4.15 -11.62 -9.78
C ASP A 93 5.41 -11.11 -9.05
N TYR A 94 6.11 -12.04 -8.37
CA TYR A 94 7.32 -11.75 -7.58
C TYR A 94 8.51 -11.27 -8.43
N PHE A 95 8.37 -11.23 -9.74
CA PHE A 95 9.30 -10.50 -10.61
C PHE A 95 9.39 -9.01 -10.25
N TYR A 96 8.32 -8.42 -9.72
CA TYR A 96 8.25 -7.00 -9.39
C TYR A 96 8.58 -6.70 -7.92
N ASP A 97 9.14 -5.53 -7.71
CA ASP A 97 9.52 -5.01 -6.39
C ASP A 97 8.30 -4.72 -5.50
N TYR A 98 7.22 -4.17 -6.09
CA TYR A 98 6.01 -3.86 -5.34
C TYR A 98 5.37 -5.11 -4.74
N THR A 99 5.35 -6.25 -5.42
CA THR A 99 4.76 -7.49 -4.90
C THR A 99 5.54 -8.03 -3.70
N CYS A 100 6.87 -8.01 -3.76
CA CYS A 100 7.73 -8.37 -2.64
C CYS A 100 7.45 -7.50 -1.42
N MET A 101 7.44 -6.19 -1.61
CA MET A 101 7.22 -5.20 -0.58
C MET A 101 5.80 -5.26 0.01
N GLU A 102 4.78 -5.42 -0.84
CA GLU A 102 3.39 -5.48 -0.41
C GLU A 102 3.06 -6.78 0.32
N THR A 103 3.63 -7.90 -0.10
CA THR A 103 3.44 -9.18 0.62
C THR A 103 4.04 -9.09 2.03
N LEU A 104 5.28 -8.61 2.16
CA LEU A 104 5.94 -8.43 3.46
C LEU A 104 5.12 -7.53 4.40
N GLN A 105 4.67 -6.39 3.93
CA GLN A 105 3.88 -5.45 4.73
C GLN A 105 2.46 -5.95 5.02
N GLY A 106 1.81 -6.58 4.06
CA GLY A 106 0.44 -7.07 4.20
C GLY A 106 0.32 -8.19 5.23
N LEU A 107 1.28 -9.12 5.26
CA LEU A 107 1.35 -10.19 6.26
C LEU A 107 1.58 -9.66 7.69
N SER A 108 2.06 -8.45 7.84
CA SER A 108 2.39 -7.81 9.13
C SER A 108 1.61 -6.52 9.36
N ALA A 109 0.44 -6.38 8.73
CA ALA A 109 -0.32 -5.13 8.74
C ALA A 109 -0.77 -4.73 10.16
N SER A 110 -1.12 -5.68 11.03
CA SER A 110 -1.53 -5.40 12.40
C SER A 110 -0.38 -4.84 13.23
N GLU A 111 0.83 -5.43 13.13
CA GLU A 111 2.02 -4.98 13.86
C GLU A 111 2.51 -3.63 13.33
N LEU A 112 2.56 -3.48 12.02
CA LEU A 112 2.95 -2.22 11.38
C LEU A 112 1.93 -1.09 11.66
N SER A 113 0.69 -1.42 12.03
CA SER A 113 -0.34 -0.49 12.49
C SER A 113 -0.37 -0.30 14.02
N SER A 114 0.42 -1.05 14.78
CA SER A 114 0.56 -0.91 16.23
C SER A 114 1.13 0.46 16.61
N PRO A 115 1.08 0.85 17.91
CA PRO A 115 1.75 2.07 18.35
C PRO A 115 3.23 2.13 17.98
N ASP A 116 3.95 1.02 18.06
CA ASP A 116 5.37 0.96 17.72
C ASP A 116 5.58 0.97 16.19
N GLY A 117 4.76 0.26 15.43
CA GLY A 117 4.75 0.34 13.96
C GLY A 117 4.50 1.76 13.45
N ARG A 118 3.57 2.50 14.06
CA ARG A 118 3.32 3.91 13.74
C ARG A 118 4.51 4.81 14.09
N LYS A 119 5.15 4.59 15.23
CA LYS A 119 6.38 5.33 15.58
C LYS A 119 7.50 5.09 14.57
N TRP A 120 7.69 3.82 14.20
CA TRP A 120 8.66 3.48 13.16
C TRP A 120 8.35 4.19 11.85
N ARG A 121 7.08 4.13 11.39
CA ARG A 121 6.65 4.79 10.16
C ARG A 121 6.89 6.30 10.18
N THR A 122 6.54 6.96 11.28
CA THR A 122 6.77 8.42 11.44
C THR A 122 8.26 8.72 11.42
N GLY A 123 9.06 7.92 12.10
CA GLY A 123 10.51 8.04 12.08
C GLY A 123 11.11 7.84 10.70
N TYR A 124 10.69 6.82 9.98
CA TYR A 124 11.13 6.55 8.60
C TYR A 124 10.76 7.69 7.63
N SER A 125 9.68 8.40 7.88
CA SER A 125 9.21 9.51 7.03
C SER A 125 9.86 10.86 7.36
N ASP A 126 10.65 10.94 8.43
CA ASP A 126 11.34 12.17 8.85
C ASP A 126 12.80 12.15 8.37
N PRO A 127 13.17 13.01 7.41
CA PRO A 127 14.53 13.08 6.89
C PRO A 127 15.59 13.50 7.92
N ASP A 128 15.17 14.13 9.02
CA ASP A 128 16.08 14.54 10.11
C ASP A 128 16.20 13.46 11.21
N ASN A 129 15.57 12.29 11.02
CA ASN A 129 15.43 11.31 12.09
C ASN A 129 16.54 10.25 12.09
N THR A 130 17.54 10.48 12.92
CA THR A 130 18.59 9.49 13.25
C THR A 130 18.13 8.40 14.25
N LYS A 131 16.83 8.35 14.60
CA LYS A 131 16.27 7.46 15.64
C LYS A 131 15.66 6.17 15.11
N ILE A 132 15.56 5.99 13.81
CA ILE A 132 15.03 4.77 13.17
C ILE A 132 15.75 3.52 13.66
N GLU A 133 17.05 3.59 13.91
CA GLU A 133 17.89 2.46 14.29
C GLU A 133 17.39 1.65 15.51
N GLY A 134 16.62 2.29 16.39
CA GLY A 134 16.03 1.61 17.54
C GLY A 134 14.59 1.13 17.32
N LEU A 135 13.86 1.74 16.40
CA LEU A 135 12.43 1.50 16.21
C LEU A 135 12.12 0.30 15.32
N ASP A 136 12.94 0.01 14.34
CA ASP A 136 12.75 -1.12 13.43
C ASP A 136 12.89 -2.48 14.11
N ARG A 137 13.66 -2.56 15.18
CA ARG A 137 13.84 -3.78 16.00
C ARG A 137 12.58 -4.21 16.74
N THR A 138 11.54 -3.39 16.75
CA THR A 138 10.30 -3.68 17.48
C THR A 138 9.23 -4.36 16.61
N VAL A 139 9.28 -4.18 15.29
CA VAL A 139 8.23 -4.69 14.38
C VAL A 139 8.76 -5.52 13.23
N TRP A 140 9.92 -5.18 12.68
CA TRP A 140 10.43 -5.84 11.46
C TRP A 140 10.95 -7.26 11.66
N PRO A 141 11.61 -7.63 12.77
CA PRO A 141 12.02 -9.03 12.98
C PRO A 141 10.84 -10.01 12.84
N GLU A 142 9.72 -9.73 13.50
CA GLU A 142 8.51 -10.56 13.42
C GLU A 142 7.90 -10.55 12.00
N ALA A 143 7.96 -9.42 11.30
CA ALA A 143 7.49 -9.34 9.91
C ALA A 143 8.28 -10.26 8.97
N PHE A 144 9.59 -10.37 9.16
CA PHE A 144 10.43 -11.29 8.39
C PHE A 144 10.21 -12.75 8.79
N GLU A 145 9.99 -13.05 10.06
CA GLU A 145 9.62 -14.40 10.51
C GLU A 145 8.30 -14.87 9.86
N ARG A 146 7.30 -14.00 9.78
CA ARG A 146 6.04 -14.28 9.07
C ARG A 146 6.23 -14.46 7.57
N MET A 147 7.08 -13.64 6.95
CA MET A 147 7.38 -13.81 5.52
C MET A 147 8.05 -15.16 5.26
N GLU A 148 8.99 -15.58 6.11
CA GLU A 148 9.63 -16.90 6.00
C GLU A 148 8.63 -18.03 6.17
N GLN A 149 7.74 -17.92 7.15
CA GLN A 149 6.66 -18.89 7.34
C GLN A 149 5.74 -18.94 6.12
N PHE A 150 5.30 -17.79 5.61
CA PHE A 150 4.44 -17.70 4.44
C PHE A 150 5.09 -18.33 3.19
N ILE A 151 6.37 -18.08 2.95
CA ILE A 151 7.13 -18.70 1.85
C ILE A 151 7.10 -20.22 1.97
N ARG A 152 7.37 -20.76 3.17
CA ARG A 152 7.36 -22.19 3.44
C ARG A 152 5.97 -22.81 3.25
N ASP A 153 4.96 -22.17 3.83
CA ASP A 153 3.58 -22.69 3.87
C ASP A 153 2.88 -22.63 2.51
N THR A 154 3.26 -21.68 1.65
CA THR A 154 2.74 -21.55 0.28
C THR A 154 3.60 -22.27 -0.77
N GLY A 155 4.76 -22.77 -0.39
CA GLY A 155 5.71 -23.42 -1.28
C GLY A 155 6.31 -22.48 -2.33
N LEU A 156 6.41 -21.17 -2.03
CA LEU A 156 7.12 -20.24 -2.90
C LEU A 156 8.59 -20.64 -3.04
N SER A 157 9.12 -20.51 -4.24
CA SER A 157 10.45 -20.96 -4.60
C SER A 157 11.10 -20.03 -5.63
N ARG A 158 12.34 -20.35 -5.99
CA ARG A 158 13.09 -19.55 -6.99
C ARG A 158 12.34 -19.39 -8.32
N ASP A 159 11.56 -20.40 -8.73
CA ASP A 159 10.81 -20.34 -9.99
C ASP A 159 9.71 -19.27 -9.97
N ASP A 160 9.21 -18.90 -8.79
CA ASP A 160 8.21 -17.86 -8.63
C ASP A 160 8.79 -16.44 -8.82
N LEU A 161 10.11 -16.28 -8.73
CA LEU A 161 10.78 -14.97 -8.93
C LEU A 161 10.80 -14.50 -10.40
N ASP A 162 10.59 -15.41 -11.34
CA ASP A 162 10.50 -15.11 -12.76
C ASP A 162 9.04 -14.88 -13.23
N MET A 163 8.07 -15.01 -12.30
CA MET A 163 6.65 -14.81 -12.58
C MET A 163 6.34 -13.33 -12.69
N ASP A 164 6.02 -12.89 -13.92
CA ASP A 164 5.50 -11.56 -14.16
C ASP A 164 3.97 -11.51 -14.09
N TYR A 165 3.44 -10.31 -14.21
CA TYR A 165 2.01 -10.03 -14.13
C TYR A 165 1.16 -10.82 -15.15
N ASP A 166 1.64 -10.95 -16.38
CA ASP A 166 0.90 -11.64 -17.45
C ASP A 166 0.91 -13.15 -17.23
N ALA A 167 2.05 -13.72 -16.82
CA ALA A 167 2.18 -15.14 -16.50
C ALA A 167 1.25 -15.57 -15.36
N VAL A 168 1.21 -14.81 -14.26
CA VAL A 168 0.32 -15.07 -13.11
C VAL A 168 -1.14 -15.02 -13.54
N ARG A 169 -1.55 -13.99 -14.27
CA ARG A 169 -2.92 -13.85 -14.74
C ARG A 169 -3.33 -14.93 -15.72
N ASP A 170 -2.44 -15.35 -16.59
CA ASP A 170 -2.72 -16.44 -17.54
C ASP A 170 -2.86 -17.78 -16.84
N MET A 171 -2.06 -18.04 -15.81
CA MET A 171 -2.25 -19.21 -14.95
C MET A 171 -3.60 -19.18 -14.23
N PHE A 172 -3.96 -18.04 -13.67
CA PHE A 172 -5.23 -17.88 -12.95
C PHE A 172 -6.43 -18.04 -13.91
N LYS A 173 -6.40 -17.38 -15.06
CA LYS A 173 -7.44 -17.50 -16.10
C LYS A 173 -7.58 -18.90 -16.64
N SER A 174 -6.49 -19.62 -16.81
CA SER A 174 -6.49 -21.00 -17.30
C SER A 174 -6.84 -22.06 -16.24
N GLY A 175 -7.11 -21.63 -15.00
CA GLY A 175 -7.44 -22.53 -13.90
C GLY A 175 -6.25 -23.35 -13.39
N LYS A 176 -5.03 -22.89 -13.61
CA LYS A 176 -3.79 -23.51 -13.12
C LYS A 176 -3.30 -22.90 -11.80
N LEU A 177 -3.89 -21.79 -11.38
CA LEU A 177 -3.57 -21.06 -10.15
C LEU A 177 -4.88 -20.74 -9.42
N ALA A 178 -4.94 -21.09 -8.13
CA ALA A 178 -6.14 -20.87 -7.33
C ALA A 178 -6.21 -19.48 -6.70
N MET A 179 -5.09 -18.97 -6.24
CA MET A 179 -5.00 -17.67 -5.54
C MET A 179 -3.72 -16.93 -5.94
N TYR A 180 -3.81 -15.61 -6.02
CA TYR A 180 -2.65 -14.73 -6.17
C TYR A 180 -2.86 -13.40 -5.45
N PHE A 181 -1.76 -12.70 -5.14
CA PHE A 181 -1.83 -11.35 -4.61
C PHE A 181 -2.13 -10.34 -5.74
N GLY A 182 -3.07 -9.43 -5.50
CA GLY A 182 -3.44 -8.42 -6.48
C GLY A 182 -4.36 -7.34 -5.91
N SER A 183 -4.88 -6.50 -6.79
CA SER A 183 -5.68 -5.33 -6.42
C SER A 183 -7.20 -5.53 -6.67
N SER A 184 -8.00 -4.63 -6.12
CA SER A 184 -9.43 -4.55 -6.41
C SER A 184 -9.75 -4.40 -7.91
N ALA A 185 -8.87 -3.73 -8.66
CA ALA A 185 -9.00 -3.60 -10.11
C ALA A 185 -8.82 -4.96 -10.83
N ASP A 186 -7.99 -5.85 -10.30
CA ASP A 186 -7.81 -7.19 -10.84
C ASP A 186 -9.05 -8.04 -10.68
N VAL A 187 -9.75 -7.93 -9.56
CA VAL A 187 -11.01 -8.63 -9.33
C VAL A 187 -12.03 -8.32 -10.42
N LYS A 188 -12.21 -7.02 -10.70
CA LYS A 188 -13.11 -6.57 -11.76
C LYS A 188 -12.69 -7.11 -13.12
N MET A 189 -11.42 -6.96 -13.45
CA MET A 189 -10.89 -7.42 -14.74
C MET A 189 -11.11 -8.93 -14.94
N MET A 190 -10.88 -9.76 -13.92
CA MET A 190 -11.10 -11.20 -14.00
C MET A 190 -12.57 -11.54 -14.18
N GLN A 191 -13.47 -10.84 -13.50
CA GLN A 191 -14.91 -11.05 -13.65
C GLN A 191 -15.46 -10.61 -14.99
N GLU A 192 -14.96 -9.51 -15.55
CA GLU A 192 -15.30 -9.09 -16.93
C GLU A 192 -14.87 -10.14 -17.97
N GLN A 193 -13.87 -10.96 -17.64
CA GLN A 193 -13.44 -12.11 -18.45
C GLN A 193 -14.18 -13.41 -18.11
N GLY A 194 -15.19 -13.35 -17.25
CA GLY A 194 -16.06 -14.49 -16.92
C GLY A 194 -15.52 -15.42 -15.85
N ILE A 195 -14.48 -15.03 -15.10
CA ILE A 195 -13.91 -15.80 -13.99
C ILE A 195 -14.57 -15.35 -12.68
N ASN A 196 -15.20 -16.28 -12.00
CA ASN A 196 -15.85 -16.01 -10.71
C ASN A 196 -14.78 -15.82 -9.61
N THR A 197 -14.41 -14.56 -9.41
CA THR A 197 -13.31 -14.16 -8.51
C THR A 197 -13.87 -13.47 -7.28
N THR A 198 -13.28 -13.72 -6.12
CA THR A 198 -13.50 -12.93 -4.90
C THR A 198 -12.17 -12.40 -4.37
N PHE A 199 -12.25 -11.49 -3.41
CA PHE A 199 -11.13 -10.80 -2.80
C PHE A 199 -11.07 -11.16 -1.32
N LEU A 200 -9.91 -11.64 -0.84
CA LEU A 200 -9.67 -11.95 0.56
C LEU A 200 -8.65 -11.00 1.18
N PRO A 201 -8.80 -10.71 2.48
CA PRO A 201 -7.84 -9.90 3.22
C PRO A 201 -6.54 -10.67 3.51
N PHE A 202 -5.54 -9.96 4.00
CA PHE A 202 -4.42 -10.57 4.70
C PHE A 202 -4.88 -11.09 6.06
N PHE A 203 -4.65 -12.34 6.33
CA PHE A 203 -4.91 -12.99 7.60
C PHE A 203 -3.69 -12.82 8.52
N GLN A 204 -3.91 -12.31 9.72
CA GLN A 204 -2.86 -12.10 10.71
C GLN A 204 -2.86 -13.24 11.74
N GLU A 205 -1.72 -13.49 12.39
CA GLU A 205 -1.61 -14.53 13.43
C GLU A 205 -2.54 -14.32 14.62
N ASN A 206 -2.82 -13.06 14.99
CA ASN A 206 -3.75 -12.72 16.05
C ASN A 206 -5.23 -12.93 15.68
N GLY A 207 -5.51 -13.47 14.50
CA GLY A 207 -6.85 -13.69 13.96
C GLY A 207 -7.50 -12.47 13.33
N GLU A 208 -6.85 -11.32 13.34
CA GLU A 208 -7.34 -10.13 12.64
C GLU A 208 -7.25 -10.31 11.12
N LYS A 209 -8.05 -9.52 10.43
CA LYS A 209 -8.10 -9.47 8.97
C LYS A 209 -7.85 -8.05 8.52
N TRP A 210 -6.87 -7.86 7.66
CA TRP A 210 -6.47 -6.56 7.19
C TRP A 210 -6.48 -6.50 5.66
N ILE A 211 -6.89 -5.36 5.10
CA ILE A 211 -6.63 -5.04 3.71
C ILE A 211 -5.50 -4.04 3.63
N MET A 212 -4.67 -4.19 2.61
CA MET A 212 -3.75 -3.13 2.25
C MET A 212 -4.47 -2.14 1.35
N THR A 213 -4.18 -0.86 1.50
CA THR A 213 -4.74 0.19 0.65
C THR A 213 -3.64 1.11 0.17
N THR A 214 -3.84 1.64 -1.04
CA THR A 214 -2.94 2.65 -1.59
C THR A 214 -3.75 3.87 -1.99
N PRO A 215 -3.46 5.07 -1.48
CA PRO A 215 -4.08 6.29 -1.95
C PRO A 215 -3.82 6.48 -3.44
N TYR A 216 -4.87 6.46 -4.25
CA TYR A 216 -4.74 6.55 -5.69
C TYR A 216 -4.51 7.99 -6.16
N PHE A 217 -5.31 8.92 -5.59
CA PHE A 217 -5.12 10.35 -5.75
C PHE A 217 -5.08 11.02 -4.40
N GLN A 218 -4.12 11.90 -4.23
CA GLN A 218 -4.01 12.75 -3.05
C GLN A 218 -4.05 14.21 -3.50
N VAL A 219 -4.63 15.06 -2.67
CA VAL A 219 -4.72 16.50 -2.90
C VAL A 219 -4.09 17.25 -1.75
N ALA A 220 -3.38 18.32 -2.09
CA ALA A 220 -2.78 19.26 -1.16
C ALA A 220 -3.10 20.69 -1.56
N LEU A 221 -3.02 21.61 -0.63
CA LEU A 221 -3.17 23.03 -0.89
C LEU A 221 -1.84 23.75 -0.69
N ASN A 222 -1.51 24.64 -1.61
CA ASN A 222 -0.30 25.46 -1.50
C ASN A 222 -0.38 26.39 -0.29
N ARG A 223 0.70 26.49 0.48
CA ARG A 223 0.82 27.34 1.68
C ARG A 223 0.56 28.83 1.40
N ASP A 224 0.88 29.31 0.20
CA ASP A 224 0.65 30.71 -0.17
C ASP A 224 -0.82 31.09 -0.21
N LEU A 225 -1.74 30.14 -0.30
CA LEU A 225 -3.18 30.38 -0.15
C LEU A 225 -3.54 30.96 1.22
N SER A 226 -2.72 30.74 2.25
CA SER A 226 -2.92 31.34 3.57
C SER A 226 -2.82 32.86 3.54
N LYS A 227 -2.16 33.45 2.53
CA LYS A 227 -1.98 34.90 2.34
C LYS A 227 -3.16 35.57 1.61
N ASP A 228 -4.09 34.78 1.04
CA ASP A 228 -5.25 35.27 0.28
C ASP A 228 -6.52 34.52 0.71
N ASP A 229 -7.28 35.12 1.59
CA ASP A 229 -8.50 34.52 2.16
C ASP A 229 -9.54 34.13 1.10
N THR A 230 -9.65 34.93 0.02
CA THR A 230 -10.62 34.63 -1.04
C THR A 230 -10.22 33.39 -1.83
N ARG A 231 -8.97 33.29 -2.20
CA ARG A 231 -8.43 32.08 -2.89
C ARG A 231 -8.45 30.88 -1.98
N ARG A 232 -8.06 31.00 -0.73
CA ARG A 232 -8.11 29.94 0.27
C ARG A 232 -9.52 29.37 0.41
N LYS A 233 -10.54 30.21 0.59
CA LYS A 233 -11.94 29.78 0.69
C LYS A 233 -12.42 29.04 -0.56
N LYS A 234 -12.02 29.47 -1.75
CA LYS A 234 -12.36 28.78 -3.01
C LYS A 234 -11.67 27.43 -3.09
N ALA A 235 -10.38 27.34 -2.77
CA ALA A 235 -9.62 26.10 -2.76
C ALA A 235 -10.19 25.09 -1.75
N MET A 236 -10.49 25.54 -0.52
CA MET A 236 -11.14 24.72 0.50
C MET A 236 -12.52 24.22 0.05
N LYS A 237 -13.30 25.06 -0.65
CA LYS A 237 -14.60 24.62 -1.19
C LYS A 237 -14.44 23.53 -2.25
N ILE A 238 -13.43 23.66 -3.14
CA ILE A 238 -13.13 22.61 -4.13
C ILE A 238 -12.76 21.31 -3.42
N LEU A 239 -11.84 21.37 -2.46
CA LEU A 239 -11.43 20.22 -1.67
C LEU A 239 -12.61 19.56 -0.95
N SER A 240 -13.44 20.35 -0.25
CA SER A 240 -14.65 19.84 0.41
C SER A 240 -15.66 19.25 -0.58
N THR A 241 -15.74 19.78 -1.81
CA THR A 241 -16.61 19.20 -2.84
C THR A 241 -16.08 17.87 -3.33
N MET A 242 -14.76 17.74 -3.56
CA MET A 242 -14.14 16.48 -3.99
C MET A 242 -14.28 15.37 -2.94
N LEU A 243 -14.25 15.73 -1.66
CA LEU A 243 -14.35 14.80 -0.53
C LEU A 243 -15.77 14.71 0.04
N SER A 244 -16.78 15.34 -0.60
CA SER A 244 -18.17 15.21 -0.21
C SER A 244 -18.71 13.82 -0.53
N GLU A 245 -19.72 13.37 0.23
CA GLU A 245 -20.39 12.09 0.04
C GLU A 245 -20.81 11.85 -1.40
N ASP A 246 -21.46 12.84 -2.04
CA ASP A 246 -21.92 12.74 -3.44
C ASP A 246 -20.77 12.56 -4.44
N ALA A 247 -19.66 13.28 -4.25
CA ALA A 247 -18.51 13.16 -5.14
C ALA A 247 -17.79 11.82 -4.91
N GLN A 248 -17.63 11.42 -3.67
CA GLN A 248 -17.01 10.14 -3.30
C GLN A 248 -17.82 8.96 -3.85
N LYS A 249 -19.15 8.97 -3.71
CA LYS A 249 -20.03 7.95 -4.29
C LYS A 249 -19.86 7.84 -5.81
N ARG A 250 -19.73 8.95 -6.53
CA ARG A 250 -19.49 8.94 -7.98
C ARG A 250 -18.12 8.40 -8.33
N ILE A 251 -17.06 8.82 -7.64
CA ILE A 251 -15.68 8.35 -7.87
C ILE A 251 -15.60 6.83 -7.69
N ILE A 252 -16.29 6.30 -6.66
CA ILE A 252 -16.27 4.88 -6.33
C ILE A 252 -17.18 4.08 -7.27
N SER A 253 -18.36 4.64 -7.65
CA SER A 253 -19.37 3.93 -8.44
C SER A 253 -19.06 3.80 -9.93
N ASP A 254 -18.18 4.67 -10.47
CA ASP A 254 -17.88 4.67 -11.92
C ASP A 254 -16.98 3.49 -12.36
N GLY A 255 -17.01 2.42 -11.59
CA GLY A 255 -16.56 1.11 -12.02
C GLY A 255 -15.05 0.90 -11.95
N GLN A 256 -14.38 1.61 -11.08
CA GLN A 256 -12.93 1.46 -10.85
C GLN A 256 -12.61 0.55 -9.64
N ASP A 257 -13.63 0.03 -8.95
CA ASP A 257 -13.49 -0.76 -7.70
C ASP A 257 -12.60 -0.07 -6.65
N LEU A 258 -12.76 1.24 -6.57
CA LEU A 258 -12.03 2.11 -5.65
C LEU A 258 -12.72 2.19 -4.29
N LEU A 259 -11.95 2.54 -3.27
CA LEU A 259 -12.40 2.78 -1.91
C LEU A 259 -12.36 4.28 -1.57
N SER A 260 -13.15 4.67 -0.57
CA SER A 260 -13.04 5.97 0.07
C SER A 260 -12.43 5.82 1.45
N TYR A 261 -11.58 6.79 1.82
CA TYR A 261 -11.14 6.95 3.19
C TYR A 261 -12.08 7.84 4.02
N SER A 262 -13.20 8.29 3.46
CA SER A 262 -14.17 9.12 4.20
C SER A 262 -15.10 8.25 5.04
N GLN A 263 -15.15 8.53 6.34
CA GLN A 263 -16.03 7.85 7.31
C GLN A 263 -17.52 8.13 7.04
N ASP A 264 -17.84 9.31 6.49
CA ASP A 264 -19.20 9.76 6.25
C ASP A 264 -19.83 9.19 4.98
N VAL A 265 -19.06 8.43 4.20
CA VAL A 265 -19.53 7.87 2.92
C VAL A 265 -20.07 6.47 3.13
N ASP A 266 -21.39 6.34 3.21
CA ASP A 266 -22.04 5.04 3.04
C ASP A 266 -22.10 4.70 1.55
N PHE A 267 -21.16 3.87 1.09
CA PHE A 267 -21.12 3.40 -0.28
C PHE A 267 -21.42 1.91 -0.36
N LYS A 268 -22.12 1.56 -1.41
CA LYS A 268 -22.22 0.16 -1.81
C LYS A 268 -20.89 -0.19 -2.47
N LEU A 269 -20.08 -0.95 -1.77
CA LEU A 269 -18.99 -1.64 -2.43
C LEU A 269 -19.54 -2.48 -3.57
N THR A 270 -18.75 -2.65 -4.63
CA THR A 270 -19.07 -3.67 -5.62
C THR A 270 -19.22 -5.01 -4.89
N LYS A 271 -20.02 -5.91 -5.45
CA LYS A 271 -20.28 -7.23 -4.82
C LYS A 271 -19.00 -8.00 -4.51
N TYR A 272 -17.89 -7.66 -5.16
CA TYR A 272 -16.58 -8.31 -5.02
C TYR A 272 -15.79 -7.86 -3.79
N LEU A 273 -16.04 -6.65 -3.33
CA LEU A 273 -15.40 -6.06 -2.16
C LEU A 273 -16.29 -6.13 -0.91
N ASN A 274 -17.49 -6.74 -1.01
CA ASN A 274 -18.38 -6.87 0.14
C ASN A 274 -17.74 -7.66 1.29
N ASP A 275 -16.92 -8.65 0.97
CA ASP A 275 -16.28 -9.50 1.97
C ASP A 275 -15.19 -8.75 2.77
N VAL A 276 -14.65 -7.66 2.22
CA VAL A 276 -13.67 -6.79 2.92
C VAL A 276 -14.30 -5.54 3.54
N LYS A 277 -15.59 -5.33 3.37
CA LYS A 277 -16.31 -4.20 4.00
C LYS A 277 -16.14 -4.12 5.52
N PRO A 278 -16.17 -5.23 6.27
CA PRO A 278 -15.93 -5.19 7.71
C PRO A 278 -14.57 -4.57 8.07
N MET A 279 -13.50 -4.91 7.34
CA MET A 279 -12.15 -4.37 7.57
C MET A 279 -12.12 -2.86 7.42
N ILE A 280 -12.83 -2.32 6.42
CA ILE A 280 -12.95 -0.87 6.21
C ILE A 280 -13.68 -0.23 7.38
N GLN A 281 -14.80 -0.81 7.82
CA GLN A 281 -15.62 -0.28 8.92
C GLN A 281 -14.91 -0.35 10.27
N GLU A 282 -14.07 -1.37 10.47
CA GLU A 282 -13.27 -1.59 11.67
C GLU A 282 -11.93 -0.83 11.62
N ASN A 283 -11.69 -0.09 10.53
CA ASN A 283 -10.42 0.63 10.27
C ASN A 283 -9.19 -0.30 10.19
N HIS A 284 -9.39 -1.57 9.80
CA HIS A 284 -8.32 -2.53 9.52
C HIS A 284 -7.81 -2.36 8.09
N MET A 285 -7.42 -1.14 7.77
CA MET A 285 -6.81 -0.76 6.51
C MET A 285 -5.36 -0.35 6.75
N TYR A 286 -4.43 -1.07 6.16
CA TYR A 286 -3.02 -0.70 6.20
C TYR A 286 -2.65 0.06 4.93
N ILE A 287 -2.07 1.24 5.08
CA ILE A 287 -1.54 2.00 3.94
C ILE A 287 -0.07 1.64 3.78
N ARG A 288 0.27 1.04 2.64
CA ARG A 288 1.64 0.63 2.37
C ARG A 288 2.62 1.81 2.39
N ILE A 289 3.83 1.56 2.86
CA ILE A 289 4.97 2.44 2.63
C ILE A 289 5.49 2.15 1.23
N ALA A 290 5.72 3.19 0.45
CA ALA A 290 6.10 3.09 -0.95
C ALA A 290 7.09 4.21 -1.32
N SER A 291 8.34 4.05 -0.92
CA SER A 291 9.49 4.82 -1.43
C SER A 291 10.30 3.96 -2.40
N ASN A 292 11.08 4.58 -3.27
CA ASN A 292 11.93 3.84 -4.20
C ASN A 292 12.93 2.94 -3.45
N ASP A 293 13.52 3.47 -2.38
CA ASP A 293 14.48 2.76 -1.55
C ASP A 293 13.83 1.55 -0.86
N PHE A 294 12.62 1.75 -0.31
CA PHE A 294 11.88 0.67 0.32
C PHE A 294 11.46 -0.42 -0.68
N PHE A 295 11.12 -0.05 -1.93
CA PHE A 295 10.85 -1.00 -2.99
C PHE A 295 12.07 -1.84 -3.31
N SER A 296 13.22 -1.21 -3.55
CA SER A 296 14.43 -1.90 -3.98
C SER A 296 14.98 -2.81 -2.89
N VAL A 297 15.05 -2.34 -1.65
CA VAL A 297 15.51 -3.12 -0.50
C VAL A 297 14.58 -4.30 -0.22
N SER A 298 13.26 -4.08 -0.22
CA SER A 298 12.29 -5.18 -0.04
C SER A 298 12.40 -6.23 -1.13
N LYS A 299 12.61 -5.82 -2.39
CA LYS A 299 12.81 -6.74 -3.52
C LYS A 299 14.05 -7.60 -3.30
N ASP A 300 15.17 -6.99 -2.92
CA ASP A 300 16.43 -7.73 -2.71
C ASP A 300 16.25 -8.78 -1.62
N VAL A 301 15.80 -8.38 -0.44
CA VAL A 301 15.73 -9.31 0.71
C VAL A 301 14.65 -10.38 0.54
N VAL A 302 13.43 -10.02 0.06
CA VAL A 302 12.35 -11.00 -0.11
C VAL A 302 12.68 -11.99 -1.23
N SER A 303 13.31 -11.56 -2.33
CA SER A 303 13.74 -12.49 -3.38
C SER A 303 14.76 -13.50 -2.87
N LYS A 304 15.69 -13.07 -2.01
CA LYS A 304 16.68 -13.97 -1.40
C LYS A 304 16.06 -14.91 -0.37
N MET A 305 15.00 -14.49 0.32
CA MET A 305 14.22 -15.39 1.16
C MET A 305 13.49 -16.45 0.33
N ILE A 306 12.82 -16.04 -0.75
CA ILE A 306 12.11 -16.96 -1.65
C ILE A 306 13.07 -17.95 -2.33
N SER A 307 14.28 -17.50 -2.68
CA SER A 307 15.31 -18.38 -3.24
C SER A 307 15.98 -19.31 -2.20
N GLY A 308 15.72 -19.10 -0.91
CA GLY A 308 16.34 -19.84 0.19
C GLY A 308 17.78 -19.40 0.52
N GLU A 309 18.21 -18.25 0.04
CA GLU A 309 19.54 -17.67 0.34
C GLU A 309 19.58 -17.02 1.72
N TYR A 310 18.46 -16.41 2.18
CA TYR A 310 18.33 -15.79 3.48
C TYR A 310 17.23 -16.42 4.31
N ASP A 311 17.51 -16.64 5.59
CA ASP A 311 16.50 -16.83 6.63
C ASP A 311 15.93 -15.46 7.08
N ALA A 312 14.92 -15.48 7.94
CA ALA A 312 14.27 -14.27 8.45
C ALA A 312 15.24 -13.31 9.13
N GLY A 313 16.19 -13.85 9.96
CA GLY A 313 17.16 -13.05 10.68
C GLY A 313 18.18 -12.37 9.76
N GLN A 314 18.66 -13.09 8.75
CA GLN A 314 19.57 -12.55 7.74
C GLN A 314 18.89 -11.47 6.89
N ALA A 315 17.66 -11.74 6.43
CA ALA A 315 16.87 -10.81 5.66
C ALA A 315 16.61 -9.51 6.43
N TYR A 316 16.21 -9.61 7.69
CA TYR A 316 16.03 -8.43 8.55
C TYR A 316 17.31 -7.62 8.71
N GLN A 317 18.44 -8.26 8.96
CA GLN A 317 19.71 -7.53 9.15
C GLN A 317 20.15 -6.79 7.89
N VAL A 318 19.98 -7.42 6.72
CA VAL A 318 20.29 -6.77 5.44
C VAL A 318 19.33 -5.62 5.15
N PHE A 319 18.03 -5.85 5.35
CA PHE A 319 17.00 -4.83 5.22
C PHE A 319 17.29 -3.61 6.09
N HIS A 320 17.58 -3.81 7.35
CA HIS A 320 17.93 -2.76 8.31
C HIS A 320 19.16 -1.96 7.87
N SER A 321 20.25 -2.63 7.49
CA SER A 321 21.48 -1.94 7.08
C SER A 321 21.30 -1.18 5.76
N GLN A 322 20.62 -1.75 4.78
CA GLN A 322 20.40 -1.11 3.49
C GLN A 322 19.49 0.11 3.58
N LEU A 323 18.41 0.05 4.38
CA LEU A 323 17.55 1.22 4.59
C LEU A 323 18.31 2.39 5.22
N LEU A 324 19.19 2.13 6.20
CA LEU A 324 20.01 3.17 6.82
C LEU A 324 21.08 3.73 5.87
N GLU A 325 21.68 2.90 5.02
CA GLU A 325 22.69 3.32 4.04
C GLU A 325 22.07 4.14 2.89
N GLU A 326 20.92 3.72 2.37
CA GLU A 326 20.21 4.42 1.29
C GLU A 326 19.62 5.74 1.77
N GLU A 327 19.14 5.82 3.00
CA GLU A 327 18.69 7.07 3.61
C GLU A 327 19.82 8.11 3.63
N SER A 328 21.03 7.71 4.01
CA SER A 328 22.22 8.58 3.98
C SER A 328 22.67 8.98 2.56
N ALA A 329 22.40 8.15 1.56
CA ALA A 329 22.72 8.43 0.15
C ALA A 329 21.68 9.33 -0.51
N SER A 330 20.38 9.15 -0.20
CA SER A 330 19.30 10.00 -0.74
C SER A 330 19.36 11.43 -0.21
N GLU A 331 19.78 11.65 1.03
CA GLU A 331 20.07 12.99 1.57
C GLU A 331 21.09 13.74 0.70
N ASN A 332 22.14 13.09 0.25
CA ASN A 332 23.17 13.70 -0.59
C ASN A 332 22.64 14.06 -1.99
N ILE A 333 21.75 13.25 -2.57
CA ILE A 333 21.13 13.51 -3.88
C ILE A 333 20.11 14.65 -3.80
N VAL A 334 19.32 14.73 -2.73
CA VAL A 334 18.36 15.82 -2.52
C VAL A 334 19.08 17.14 -2.30
N LEU A 335 20.16 17.17 -1.52
CA LEU A 335 20.99 18.36 -1.32
C LEU A 335 21.63 18.86 -2.64
N ASP A 336 22.09 17.96 -3.50
CA ASP A 336 22.65 18.30 -4.80
C ASP A 336 21.57 18.73 -5.81
N SER A 337 20.40 18.12 -5.81
CA SER A 337 19.27 18.55 -6.62
C SER A 337 18.72 19.91 -6.20
N GLN A 338 18.62 20.19 -4.91
CA GLN A 338 18.21 21.51 -4.39
C GLN A 338 19.23 22.59 -4.77
N LYS A 339 20.53 22.31 -4.71
CA LYS A 339 21.56 23.22 -5.20
C LYS A 339 21.45 23.50 -6.71
N SER A 340 21.12 22.48 -7.51
CA SER A 340 20.91 22.62 -8.94
C SER A 340 19.64 23.40 -9.31
N TYR A 341 18.56 23.24 -8.56
CA TYR A 341 17.33 24.00 -8.72
C TYR A 341 17.49 25.47 -8.30
N SER A 342 18.13 25.75 -7.20
CA SER A 342 18.45 27.11 -6.75
C SER A 342 19.26 27.89 -7.78
N ASN A 343 20.23 27.25 -8.41
CA ASN A 343 21.07 27.86 -9.46
C ASN A 343 20.33 28.08 -10.79
N ARG A 344 19.28 27.29 -11.10
CA ARG A 344 18.47 27.49 -12.32
C ARG A 344 17.46 28.64 -12.18
N PHE A 345 16.93 28.91 -11.00
CA PHE A 345 15.97 29.99 -10.76
C PHE A 345 16.64 31.38 -10.68
N HIS A 346 17.95 31.45 -10.47
CA HIS A 346 18.68 32.73 -10.49
C HIS A 346 19.19 33.13 -11.87
N SER A 347 19.10 32.25 -12.89
CA SER A 347 19.63 32.51 -14.22
C SER A 347 18.60 32.66 -15.35
N SER A 348 17.29 32.55 -15.06
CA SER A 348 16.26 32.74 -16.09
C SER A 348 15.03 33.46 -15.55
N GLY A 349 15.05 34.80 -15.63
CA GLY A 349 13.84 35.60 -15.62
C GLY A 349 13.05 35.30 -16.90
N GLY A 350 12.10 34.37 -16.84
CA GLY A 350 11.24 34.03 -17.97
C GLY A 350 10.04 33.22 -17.52
N ASN A 351 8.85 33.83 -17.66
CA ASN A 351 7.54 33.21 -17.44
C ASN A 351 7.39 31.92 -18.28
N ALA A 352 7.24 30.78 -17.63
CA ALA A 352 6.73 29.58 -18.27
C ALA A 352 5.50 29.09 -17.51
N ALA A 353 4.35 29.26 -18.14
CA ALA A 353 3.09 28.66 -17.70
C ALA A 353 3.13 27.15 -18.00
N TYR A 354 2.95 26.31 -16.99
CA TYR A 354 2.72 24.88 -17.19
C TYR A 354 1.22 24.64 -17.37
N SER A 355 0.85 24.16 -18.55
CA SER A 355 -0.47 23.59 -18.80
C SER A 355 -0.52 22.16 -18.24
N VAL A 356 -1.57 21.90 -17.48
CA VAL A 356 -1.95 20.58 -16.98
C VAL A 356 -2.71 19.86 -18.11
N MET A 357 -2.28 18.67 -18.47
CA MET A 357 -3.10 17.60 -19.00
C MET A 357 -3.10 16.43 -18.03
#